data_1582e4f82831e4dfb95cbd7097e2dfe9
#
_entry.id   1582e4f82831e4dfb95cbd7097e2dfe9
#
_cell.length_a   1.000
_cell.length_b   1.000
_cell.length_c   1.000
_cell.angle_alpha   90.00
_cell.angle_beta   90.00
_cell.angle_gamma   90.00
#
_symmetry.space_group_name_H-M   'P 1'
#
loop_
_entity.id
_entity.type
_entity.pdbx_description
1 polymer ?
#
loop_
_entity_poly.entity_id
_entity_poly.type
_entity_poly.pdbx_seq_one_letter_code
_entity_poly.pdbx_strand_id
1 'polypeptide(L)'
;MAQAAPSTIAVQPAAAAPAPAGLPHVVVLATGGTIAGAGASATSSATYQAAKVPVDQLLAGLPELGKAARVSGEQVFQIASESFTNEQLLTLARRVQALVRQPDVQGIVITHGTDTLEETGFFLNLVVQTDKPVVLVGSMRPGTALSADGALNLVGAVSVAASPESAGKGVLVSMHDEIHTARDVAKMANIKTSAFASPWGPLGMVVEGKTWWFRAPVKRHTSASEFSIDRIQALPAVDIVYSYANVPGTALDALGAAGMQAVIHAGTGNGSVADRIVPRLNEWRRKGVVVVRSSRIPGGFVLRNAEQPDDKYDWIVAHDLNPQKARLLAAVALTQTRDTRELQRIFWEY
;
A
#
# COMPACT_ATOMS: atom_id res chain seq x y z
N MET A 1 -14.59 -6.90 -31.46
CA MET A 1 -14.48 -7.61 -30.18
C MET A 1 -15.11 -6.71 -29.12
N ALA A 2 -16.23 -7.14 -28.53
CA ALA A 2 -16.97 -6.32 -27.56
C ALA A 2 -16.26 -6.43 -26.20
N GLN A 3 -15.84 -5.29 -25.65
CA GLN A 3 -15.35 -5.19 -24.28
C GLN A 3 -16.51 -5.38 -23.30
N ALA A 4 -16.42 -6.39 -22.45
CA ALA A 4 -17.38 -6.60 -21.37
C ALA A 4 -17.18 -5.48 -20.33
N ALA A 5 -18.28 -4.81 -19.98
CA ALA A 5 -18.31 -3.81 -18.93
C ALA A 5 -17.94 -4.43 -17.56
N PRO A 6 -17.25 -3.69 -16.65
CA PRO A 6 -16.93 -4.19 -15.34
C PRO A 6 -18.22 -4.39 -14.54
N SER A 7 -18.45 -5.64 -14.09
CA SER A 7 -19.58 -5.96 -13.21
C SER A 7 -19.37 -5.32 -11.85
N THR A 8 -20.16 -4.33 -11.52
CA THR A 8 -20.31 -3.77 -10.17
C THR A 8 -20.99 -4.82 -9.28
N ILE A 9 -20.25 -5.45 -8.40
CA ILE A 9 -20.82 -6.37 -7.39
C ILE A 9 -21.50 -5.49 -6.33
N ALA A 10 -22.81 -5.68 -6.15
CA ALA A 10 -23.57 -5.02 -5.11
C ALA A 10 -23.07 -5.47 -3.71
N VAL A 11 -22.66 -4.52 -2.89
CA VAL A 11 -22.18 -4.72 -1.53
C VAL A 11 -23.35 -5.15 -0.65
N GLN A 12 -23.37 -6.42 -0.21
CA GLN A 12 -24.26 -6.88 0.86
C GLN A 12 -23.49 -6.93 2.17
N PRO A 13 -23.99 -6.27 3.25
CA PRO A 13 -23.35 -6.37 4.55
C PRO A 13 -23.55 -7.78 5.15
N ALA A 14 -22.46 -8.38 5.63
CA ALA A 14 -22.48 -9.65 6.32
C ALA A 14 -23.12 -9.52 7.71
N ALA A 15 -24.02 -10.42 8.06
CA ALA A 15 -24.62 -10.47 9.38
C ALA A 15 -23.59 -10.95 10.42
N ALA A 16 -23.23 -10.08 11.37
CA ALA A 16 -22.34 -10.42 12.47
C ALA A 16 -23.11 -11.11 13.61
N ALA A 17 -22.47 -12.11 14.27
CA ALA A 17 -22.94 -12.64 15.54
C ALA A 17 -22.91 -11.54 16.62
N PRO A 18 -23.89 -11.54 17.59
CA PRO A 18 -23.92 -10.51 18.62
C PRO A 18 -22.66 -10.59 19.51
N ALA A 19 -21.87 -9.53 19.47
CA ALA A 19 -20.67 -9.38 20.29
C ALA A 19 -21.03 -8.90 21.72
N PRO A 20 -20.19 -9.17 22.73
CA PRO A 20 -20.35 -8.62 24.07
C PRO A 20 -20.47 -7.09 24.04
N ALA A 21 -21.39 -6.53 24.83
CA ALA A 21 -21.55 -5.09 24.95
C ALA A 21 -20.26 -4.46 25.48
N GLY A 22 -19.71 -3.45 24.74
CA GLY A 22 -18.51 -2.70 25.15
C GLY A 22 -17.25 -2.95 24.31
N LEU A 23 -17.22 -3.94 23.42
CA LEU A 23 -16.07 -4.11 22.52
C LEU A 23 -16.05 -3.07 21.38
N PRO A 24 -14.84 -2.61 20.96
CA PRO A 24 -14.71 -1.69 19.83
C PRO A 24 -15.23 -2.33 18.55
N HIS A 25 -15.86 -1.54 17.67
CA HIS A 25 -16.32 -2.01 16.37
C HIS A 25 -15.20 -1.88 15.34
N VAL A 26 -14.78 -2.99 14.78
CA VAL A 26 -13.80 -3.08 13.70
C VAL A 26 -14.48 -3.58 12.44
N VAL A 27 -14.34 -2.83 11.34
CA VAL A 27 -14.84 -3.24 10.03
C VAL A 27 -13.71 -3.88 9.22
N VAL A 28 -13.95 -5.10 8.73
CA VAL A 28 -13.02 -5.81 7.83
C VAL A 28 -13.45 -5.60 6.39
N LEU A 29 -12.64 -4.89 5.61
CA LEU A 29 -12.80 -4.71 4.18
C LEU A 29 -12.00 -5.79 3.43
N ALA A 30 -12.67 -6.68 2.75
CA ALA A 30 -12.02 -7.73 1.98
C ALA A 30 -11.80 -7.32 0.52
N THR A 31 -10.56 -7.42 0.05
CA THR A 31 -10.19 -7.12 -1.34
C THR A 31 -9.74 -8.34 -2.13
N GLY A 32 -9.56 -9.49 -1.46
CA GLY A 32 -9.09 -10.73 -2.06
C GLY A 32 -7.70 -11.16 -1.58
N GLY A 33 -6.85 -11.59 -2.51
CA GLY A 33 -5.49 -12.02 -2.22
C GLY A 33 -5.37 -13.45 -1.67
N THR A 34 -4.16 -13.80 -1.20
CA THR A 34 -3.78 -15.13 -0.69
C THR A 34 -4.51 -15.51 0.58
N ILE A 35 -4.80 -14.55 1.46
CA ILE A 35 -5.53 -14.76 2.71
C ILE A 35 -6.94 -15.33 2.48
N ALA A 36 -7.51 -14.98 1.33
CA ALA A 36 -8.77 -15.53 0.82
C ALA A 36 -8.51 -16.60 -0.27
N GLY A 37 -7.35 -17.21 -0.30
CA GLY A 37 -6.93 -18.20 -1.29
C GLY A 37 -7.16 -19.63 -0.84
N ALA A 38 -7.32 -20.51 -1.83
CA ALA A 38 -7.48 -21.96 -1.62
C ALA A 38 -6.54 -22.76 -2.53
N GLY A 39 -5.76 -23.65 -1.95
CA GLY A 39 -4.92 -24.62 -2.65
C GLY A 39 -5.60 -25.99 -2.74
N ALA A 40 -5.15 -26.81 -3.68
CA ALA A 40 -5.70 -28.13 -3.94
C ALA A 40 -5.38 -29.16 -2.83
N SER A 41 -4.32 -28.95 -2.06
CA SER A 41 -3.91 -29.84 -0.96
C SER A 41 -3.26 -29.03 0.17
N ALA A 42 -3.16 -29.66 1.34
CA ALA A 42 -2.52 -29.04 2.52
C ALA A 42 -1.02 -28.75 2.31
N THR A 43 -0.35 -29.42 1.38
CA THR A 43 1.05 -29.17 1.03
C THR A 43 1.22 -28.13 -0.07
N SER A 44 0.12 -27.65 -0.68
CA SER A 44 0.15 -26.61 -1.72
C SER A 44 0.29 -25.21 -1.09
N SER A 45 1.52 -24.86 -0.66
CA SER A 45 1.80 -23.57 -0.02
C SER A 45 2.07 -22.43 -1.01
N ALA A 46 2.41 -22.75 -2.27
CA ALA A 46 2.73 -21.77 -3.32
C ALA A 46 1.85 -21.94 -4.57
N THR A 47 1.17 -23.09 -4.72
CA THR A 47 0.25 -23.36 -5.84
C THR A 47 -1.18 -23.29 -5.32
N TYR A 48 -1.88 -22.19 -5.57
CA TYR A 48 -3.23 -21.93 -5.08
C TYR A 48 -3.95 -20.93 -5.99
N GLN A 49 -5.26 -20.82 -5.81
CA GLN A 49 -6.05 -19.77 -6.43
C GLN A 49 -6.34 -18.69 -5.39
N ALA A 50 -5.88 -17.46 -5.65
CA ALA A 50 -6.15 -16.30 -4.80
C ALA A 50 -7.62 -15.88 -4.84
N ALA A 51 -8.09 -15.15 -3.82
CA ALA A 51 -9.39 -14.49 -3.80
C ALA A 51 -10.59 -15.44 -4.02
N LYS A 52 -10.59 -16.63 -3.42
CA LYS A 52 -11.68 -17.62 -3.55
C LYS A 52 -12.66 -17.63 -2.39
N VAL A 53 -12.20 -17.25 -1.19
CA VAL A 53 -12.99 -17.31 0.03
C VAL A 53 -13.65 -15.94 0.27
N PRO A 54 -15.00 -15.85 0.29
CA PRO A 54 -15.69 -14.60 0.64
C PRO A 54 -15.43 -14.17 2.09
N VAL A 55 -15.60 -12.88 2.36
CA VAL A 55 -15.34 -12.29 3.70
C VAL A 55 -16.13 -12.98 4.81
N ASP A 56 -17.39 -13.32 4.56
CA ASP A 56 -18.26 -13.98 5.55
C ASP A 56 -17.69 -15.33 6.00
N GLN A 57 -17.21 -16.13 5.06
CA GLN A 57 -16.61 -17.43 5.35
C GLN A 57 -15.25 -17.24 6.07
N LEU A 58 -14.46 -16.22 5.67
CA LEU A 58 -13.20 -15.92 6.31
C LEU A 58 -13.40 -15.55 7.77
N LEU A 59 -14.38 -14.69 8.09
CA LEU A 59 -14.69 -14.26 9.45
C LEU A 59 -15.35 -15.36 10.28
N ALA A 60 -16.28 -16.12 9.70
CA ALA A 60 -16.94 -17.24 10.39
C ALA A 60 -15.97 -18.35 10.81
N GLY A 61 -14.87 -18.52 10.08
CA GLY A 61 -13.80 -19.46 10.41
C GLY A 61 -12.92 -19.06 11.59
N LEU A 62 -13.09 -17.84 12.16
CA LEU A 62 -12.20 -17.26 13.19
C LEU A 62 -12.98 -16.66 14.36
N PRO A 63 -13.59 -17.49 15.23
CA PRO A 63 -14.34 -17.00 16.39
C PRO A 63 -13.49 -16.20 17.39
N GLU A 64 -12.16 -16.33 17.34
CA GLU A 64 -11.19 -15.58 18.16
C GLU A 64 -11.28 -14.07 17.93
N LEU A 65 -11.70 -13.62 16.74
CA LEU A 65 -11.89 -12.20 16.42
C LEU A 65 -12.85 -11.52 17.40
N GLY A 66 -13.91 -12.24 17.81
CA GLY A 66 -14.90 -11.76 18.78
C GLY A 66 -14.37 -11.53 20.19
N LYS A 67 -13.14 -11.95 20.52
CA LYS A 67 -12.49 -11.63 21.80
C LYS A 67 -11.86 -10.24 21.80
N ALA A 68 -11.42 -9.76 20.63
CA ALA A 68 -10.74 -8.47 20.47
C ALA A 68 -11.72 -7.32 20.12
N ALA A 69 -12.73 -7.60 19.29
CA ALA A 69 -13.62 -6.58 18.74
C ALA A 69 -14.99 -7.15 18.34
N ARG A 70 -15.99 -6.27 18.23
CA ARG A 70 -17.18 -6.54 17.43
C ARG A 70 -16.80 -6.36 15.95
N VAL A 71 -16.72 -7.46 15.23
CA VAL A 71 -16.25 -7.46 13.84
C VAL A 71 -17.41 -7.55 12.88
N SER A 72 -17.41 -6.70 11.84
CA SER A 72 -18.28 -6.82 10.67
C SER A 72 -17.42 -6.87 9.40
N GLY A 73 -17.90 -7.60 8.37
CA GLY A 73 -17.19 -7.76 7.11
C GLY A 73 -17.91 -7.08 5.94
N GLU A 74 -17.12 -6.61 4.98
CA GLU A 74 -17.61 -6.07 3.71
C GLU A 74 -16.70 -6.52 2.57
N GLN A 75 -17.26 -7.15 1.53
CA GLN A 75 -16.52 -7.51 0.33
C GLN A 75 -16.45 -6.30 -0.60
N VAL A 76 -15.29 -5.66 -0.70
CA VAL A 76 -15.07 -4.52 -1.61
C VAL A 76 -14.65 -5.01 -2.98
N PHE A 77 -13.67 -5.90 -3.02
CA PHE A 77 -13.18 -6.57 -4.23
C PHE A 77 -12.89 -8.04 -3.95
N GLN A 78 -12.74 -8.83 -5.00
CA GLN A 78 -12.32 -10.23 -4.91
C GLN A 78 -11.31 -10.51 -6.03
N ILE A 79 -10.14 -9.87 -5.94
CA ILE A 79 -9.11 -9.89 -6.98
C ILE A 79 -7.74 -10.22 -6.41
N ALA A 80 -6.85 -10.66 -7.28
CA ALA A 80 -5.43 -10.75 -6.98
C ALA A 80 -4.80 -9.35 -7.05
N SER A 81 -3.90 -9.04 -6.11
CA SER A 81 -3.46 -7.66 -5.89
C SER A 81 -2.62 -7.05 -7.01
N GLU A 82 -1.92 -7.88 -7.80
CA GLU A 82 -1.19 -7.42 -8.98
C GLU A 82 -2.09 -6.86 -10.08
N SER A 83 -3.39 -7.12 -9.99
CA SER A 83 -4.41 -6.63 -10.93
C SER A 83 -5.15 -5.38 -10.45
N PHE A 84 -4.72 -4.76 -9.34
CA PHE A 84 -5.33 -3.52 -8.85
C PHE A 84 -5.10 -2.36 -9.83
N THR A 85 -6.16 -1.63 -10.11
CA THR A 85 -6.12 -0.41 -10.93
C THR A 85 -6.17 0.85 -10.05
N ASN A 86 -5.85 2.00 -10.64
CA ASN A 86 -5.97 3.29 -9.96
C ASN A 86 -7.42 3.56 -9.52
N GLU A 87 -8.42 3.17 -10.31
CA GLU A 87 -9.84 3.32 -9.98
C GLU A 87 -10.23 2.49 -8.77
N GLN A 88 -9.66 1.30 -8.62
CA GLN A 88 -9.89 0.44 -7.47
C GLN A 88 -9.21 0.99 -6.21
N LEU A 89 -8.00 1.55 -6.32
CA LEU A 89 -7.35 2.27 -5.22
C LEU A 89 -8.20 3.45 -4.74
N LEU A 90 -8.72 4.27 -5.66
CA LEU A 90 -9.59 5.39 -5.35
C LEU A 90 -10.90 4.93 -4.71
N THR A 91 -11.51 3.87 -5.22
CA THR A 91 -12.75 3.29 -4.69
C THR A 91 -12.55 2.79 -3.26
N LEU A 92 -11.46 2.04 -3.00
CA LEU A 92 -11.12 1.57 -1.66
C LEU A 92 -10.89 2.73 -0.70
N ALA A 93 -10.11 3.75 -1.11
CA ALA A 93 -9.84 4.91 -0.27
C ALA A 93 -11.10 5.69 0.09
N ARG A 94 -12.03 5.88 -0.85
CA ARG A 94 -13.34 6.52 -0.58
C ARG A 94 -14.17 5.70 0.40
N ARG A 95 -14.13 4.35 0.28
CA ARG A 95 -14.86 3.50 1.22
C ARG A 95 -14.27 3.57 2.62
N VAL A 96 -12.94 3.50 2.75
CA VAL A 96 -12.24 3.69 4.02
C VAL A 96 -12.58 5.05 4.63
N GLN A 97 -12.51 6.13 3.83
CA GLN A 97 -12.85 7.48 4.30
C GLN A 97 -14.29 7.61 4.81
N ALA A 98 -15.23 6.96 4.14
CA ALA A 98 -16.62 6.94 4.56
C ALA A 98 -16.82 6.20 5.90
N LEU A 99 -16.10 5.10 6.11
CA LEU A 99 -16.20 4.30 7.34
C LEU A 99 -15.51 4.98 8.54
N VAL A 100 -14.34 5.59 8.36
CA VAL A 100 -13.65 6.27 9.48
C VAL A 100 -14.44 7.49 10.00
N ARG A 101 -15.36 8.04 9.21
CA ARG A 101 -16.27 9.11 9.63
C ARG A 101 -17.44 8.62 10.50
N GLN A 102 -17.73 7.32 10.49
CA GLN A 102 -18.80 6.75 11.31
C GLN A 102 -18.37 6.70 12.78
N PRO A 103 -19.15 7.26 13.70
CA PRO A 103 -18.75 7.35 15.12
C PRO A 103 -18.67 6.00 15.82
N ASP A 104 -19.43 5.01 15.37
CA ASP A 104 -19.46 3.65 15.91
C ASP A 104 -18.34 2.76 15.39
N VAL A 105 -17.62 3.15 14.33
CA VAL A 105 -16.45 2.43 13.80
C VAL A 105 -15.19 2.94 14.50
N GLN A 106 -14.50 2.07 15.25
CA GLN A 106 -13.26 2.39 15.95
C GLN A 106 -12.01 2.10 15.14
N GLY A 107 -12.05 1.07 14.29
CA GLY A 107 -10.91 0.71 13.46
C GLY A 107 -11.34 -0.01 12.18
N ILE A 108 -10.42 -0.06 11.22
CA ILE A 108 -10.61 -0.75 9.93
C ILE A 108 -9.47 -1.73 9.72
N VAL A 109 -9.80 -2.94 9.29
CA VAL A 109 -8.84 -3.91 8.77
C VAL A 109 -9.11 -4.12 7.29
N ILE A 110 -8.07 -4.18 6.48
CA ILE A 110 -8.17 -4.43 5.04
C ILE A 110 -7.40 -5.71 4.74
N THR A 111 -8.10 -6.79 4.36
CA THR A 111 -7.44 -7.98 3.84
C THR A 111 -7.04 -7.75 2.40
N HIS A 112 -5.77 -7.99 2.07
CA HIS A 112 -5.19 -7.64 0.78
C HIS A 112 -4.21 -8.69 0.29
N GLY A 113 -4.06 -8.81 -1.03
CA GLY A 113 -3.00 -9.61 -1.62
C GLY A 113 -1.64 -8.99 -1.37
N THR A 114 -0.64 -9.82 -1.08
CA THR A 114 0.66 -9.35 -0.58
C THR A 114 1.53 -8.68 -1.65
N ASP A 115 1.25 -8.85 -2.95
CA ASP A 115 2.12 -8.35 -4.02
C ASP A 115 2.13 -6.83 -4.13
N THR A 116 0.99 -6.17 -3.89
CA THR A 116 0.87 -4.70 -3.92
C THR A 116 0.30 -4.12 -2.62
N LEU A 117 0.30 -4.89 -1.53
CA LEU A 117 -0.17 -4.44 -0.21
C LEU A 117 0.53 -3.16 0.24
N GLU A 118 1.85 -3.07 0.06
CA GLU A 118 2.64 -1.90 0.43
C GLU A 118 2.24 -0.64 -0.34
N GLU A 119 1.86 -0.79 -1.61
CA GLU A 119 1.40 0.31 -2.46
C GLU A 119 0.03 0.80 -2.02
N THR A 120 -0.92 -0.11 -1.83
CA THR A 120 -2.27 0.22 -1.34
C THR A 120 -2.21 0.88 0.03
N GLY A 121 -1.41 0.32 0.95
CA GLY A 121 -1.23 0.87 2.29
C GLY A 121 -0.64 2.28 2.26
N PHE A 122 0.39 2.51 1.45
CA PHE A 122 0.99 3.84 1.32
C PHE A 122 0.03 4.85 0.68
N PHE A 123 -0.71 4.45 -0.35
CA PHE A 123 -1.72 5.31 -0.96
C PHE A 123 -2.77 5.77 0.06
N LEU A 124 -3.34 4.83 0.85
CA LEU A 124 -4.28 5.16 1.91
C LEU A 124 -3.66 6.08 2.98
N ASN A 125 -2.39 5.84 3.31
CA ASN A 125 -1.64 6.68 4.27
C ASN A 125 -1.49 8.13 3.80
N LEU A 126 -1.46 8.37 2.49
CA LEU A 126 -1.41 9.70 1.90
C LEU A 126 -2.77 10.40 1.90
N VAL A 127 -3.87 9.70 1.58
CA VAL A 127 -5.12 10.35 1.16
C VAL A 127 -6.30 10.20 2.12
N VAL A 128 -6.24 9.29 3.11
CA VAL A 128 -7.31 9.08 4.10
C VAL A 128 -7.09 10.00 5.29
N GLN A 129 -8.10 10.80 5.63
CA GLN A 129 -8.06 11.76 6.73
C GLN A 129 -8.65 11.15 8.00
N THR A 130 -7.82 10.61 8.88
CA THR A 130 -8.26 9.95 10.11
C THR A 130 -7.13 9.77 11.11
N ASP A 131 -7.48 9.76 12.41
CA ASP A 131 -6.62 9.25 13.48
C ASP A 131 -7.01 7.83 13.90
N LYS A 132 -8.16 7.30 13.40
CA LYS A 132 -8.57 5.93 13.69
C LYS A 132 -7.61 4.93 13.03
N PRO A 133 -7.35 3.78 13.67
CA PRO A 133 -6.49 2.74 13.10
C PRO A 133 -7.05 2.20 11.77
N VAL A 134 -6.20 2.17 10.75
CA VAL A 134 -6.44 1.48 9.49
C VAL A 134 -5.29 0.51 9.29
N VAL A 135 -5.59 -0.80 9.25
CA VAL A 135 -4.58 -1.87 9.27
C VAL A 135 -4.74 -2.76 8.05
N LEU A 136 -3.72 -2.85 7.21
CA LEU A 136 -3.67 -3.84 6.14
C LEU A 136 -3.08 -5.15 6.66
N VAL A 137 -3.60 -6.25 6.13
CA VAL A 137 -3.16 -7.60 6.46
C VAL A 137 -3.28 -8.51 5.24
N GLY A 138 -2.38 -9.47 5.14
CA GLY A 138 -2.40 -10.50 4.12
C GLY A 138 -1.92 -11.84 4.67
N SER A 139 -1.65 -12.77 3.79
CA SER A 139 -0.94 -14.01 4.11
C SER A 139 -0.01 -14.42 2.98
N MET A 140 1.05 -15.11 3.31
CA MET A 140 1.99 -15.68 2.34
C MET A 140 1.60 -17.10 1.92
N ARG A 141 0.74 -17.76 2.71
CA ARG A 141 0.20 -19.08 2.43
C ARG A 141 -1.32 -19.06 2.38
N PRO A 142 -1.97 -19.83 1.49
CA PRO A 142 -3.43 -19.94 1.48
C PRO A 142 -3.93 -20.62 2.76
N GLY A 143 -5.15 -20.33 3.18
CA GLY A 143 -5.74 -20.89 4.40
C GLY A 143 -5.82 -22.42 4.44
N THR A 144 -5.77 -23.08 3.29
CA THR A 144 -5.77 -24.55 3.15
C THR A 144 -4.39 -25.19 3.38
N ALA A 145 -3.30 -24.41 3.42
CA ALA A 145 -1.96 -24.94 3.56
C ALA A 145 -1.60 -25.27 5.01
N LEU A 146 -0.74 -26.27 5.19
CA LEU A 146 -0.10 -26.52 6.48
C LEU A 146 0.71 -25.28 6.90
N SER A 147 0.63 -24.92 8.19
CA SER A 147 1.25 -23.71 8.74
C SER A 147 0.84 -22.43 7.97
N ALA A 148 -0.43 -22.32 7.57
CA ALA A 148 -0.99 -21.11 7.02
C ALA A 148 -0.88 -19.96 8.04
N ASP A 149 -0.42 -18.78 7.58
CA ASP A 149 -0.18 -17.62 8.44
C ASP A 149 -1.38 -16.67 8.51
N GLY A 150 -2.36 -16.81 7.61
CA GLY A 150 -3.45 -15.83 7.44
C GLY A 150 -4.36 -15.68 8.66
N ALA A 151 -4.68 -16.78 9.34
CA ALA A 151 -5.58 -16.74 10.50
C ALA A 151 -4.99 -15.91 11.65
N LEU A 152 -3.75 -16.17 12.04
CA LEU A 152 -3.08 -15.43 13.11
C LEU A 152 -2.81 -13.98 12.70
N ASN A 153 -2.39 -13.74 11.45
CA ASN A 153 -2.22 -12.39 10.92
C ASN A 153 -3.53 -11.59 11.02
N LEU A 154 -4.69 -12.16 10.68
CA LEU A 154 -5.97 -11.46 10.73
C LEU A 154 -6.41 -11.16 12.18
N VAL A 155 -6.23 -12.12 13.09
CA VAL A 155 -6.51 -11.91 14.52
C VAL A 155 -5.61 -10.80 15.08
N GLY A 156 -4.32 -10.82 14.74
CA GLY A 156 -3.39 -9.75 15.09
C GLY A 156 -3.80 -8.38 14.54
N ALA A 157 -4.17 -8.32 13.26
CA ALA A 157 -4.59 -7.07 12.62
C ALA A 157 -5.87 -6.49 13.26
N VAL A 158 -6.86 -7.34 13.60
CA VAL A 158 -8.07 -6.90 14.32
C VAL A 158 -7.72 -6.40 15.70
N SER A 159 -6.81 -7.06 16.42
CA SER A 159 -6.34 -6.61 17.74
C SER A 159 -5.63 -5.24 17.65
N VAL A 160 -4.79 -5.03 16.62
CA VAL A 160 -4.15 -3.74 16.35
C VAL A 160 -5.20 -2.67 16.03
N ALA A 161 -6.19 -2.98 15.19
CA ALA A 161 -7.25 -2.02 14.82
C ALA A 161 -8.19 -1.69 15.99
N ALA A 162 -8.36 -2.60 16.94
CA ALA A 162 -9.16 -2.42 18.14
C ALA A 162 -8.42 -1.67 19.27
N SER A 163 -7.09 -1.61 19.22
CA SER A 163 -6.27 -1.00 20.27
C SER A 163 -6.31 0.53 20.19
N PRO A 164 -6.67 1.23 21.28
CA PRO A 164 -6.61 2.70 21.34
C PRO A 164 -5.19 3.26 21.10
N GLU A 165 -4.15 2.49 21.45
CA GLU A 165 -2.76 2.87 21.28
C GLU A 165 -2.34 2.94 19.80
N SER A 166 -3.11 2.34 18.89
CA SER A 166 -2.88 2.40 17.45
C SER A 166 -3.33 3.71 16.82
N ALA A 167 -4.11 4.51 17.54
CA ALA A 167 -4.63 5.78 17.03
C ALA A 167 -3.49 6.76 16.71
N GLY A 168 -3.64 7.54 15.62
CA GLY A 168 -2.67 8.55 15.21
C GLY A 168 -1.33 8.01 14.70
N LYS A 169 -1.24 6.71 14.37
CA LYS A 169 0.00 6.09 13.86
C LYS A 169 0.00 5.89 12.34
N GLY A 170 -0.94 6.54 11.64
CA GLY A 170 -1.09 6.38 10.19
C GLY A 170 -1.73 5.05 9.81
N VAL A 171 -1.61 4.70 8.54
CA VAL A 171 -2.00 3.38 8.04
C VAL A 171 -0.91 2.37 8.40
N LEU A 172 -1.34 1.26 8.99
CA LEU A 172 -0.47 0.20 9.51
C LEU A 172 -0.53 -1.04 8.62
N VAL A 173 0.51 -1.85 8.70
CA VAL A 173 0.55 -3.21 8.15
C VAL A 173 0.90 -4.16 9.27
N SER A 174 0.03 -5.15 9.53
CA SER A 174 0.25 -6.18 10.53
C SER A 174 0.45 -7.51 9.85
N MET A 175 1.67 -8.02 9.90
CA MET A 175 2.09 -9.27 9.26
C MET A 175 3.15 -9.95 10.12
N HIS A 176 3.00 -11.27 10.32
CA HIS A 176 4.02 -12.08 10.98
C HIS A 176 4.43 -11.50 12.35
N ASP A 177 3.42 -11.16 13.17
CA ASP A 177 3.51 -10.56 14.52
C ASP A 177 4.09 -9.12 14.55
N GLU A 178 4.62 -8.59 13.45
CA GLU A 178 5.17 -7.24 13.38
C GLU A 178 4.12 -6.23 12.94
N ILE A 179 4.21 -5.01 13.50
CA ILE A 179 3.38 -3.85 13.14
C ILE A 179 4.29 -2.82 12.47
N HIS A 180 4.03 -2.56 11.21
CA HIS A 180 4.79 -1.59 10.40
C HIS A 180 3.95 -0.37 10.04
N THR A 181 4.60 0.76 9.77
CA THR A 181 3.93 1.82 9.00
C THR A 181 3.83 1.41 7.52
N ALA A 182 2.68 1.63 6.91
CA ALA A 182 2.51 1.39 5.46
C ALA A 182 3.46 2.25 4.60
N ARG A 183 3.95 3.36 5.15
CA ARG A 183 4.95 4.20 4.49
C ARG A 183 6.27 3.47 4.27
N ASP A 184 6.75 2.71 5.26
CA ASP A 184 8.12 2.18 5.23
C ASP A 184 8.18 0.70 4.84
N VAL A 185 7.13 -0.08 5.13
CA VAL A 185 7.13 -1.52 4.88
C VAL A 185 7.21 -1.85 3.39
N ALA A 186 7.98 -2.88 3.05
CA ALA A 186 8.03 -3.44 1.70
C ALA A 186 8.05 -4.96 1.72
N LYS A 187 7.56 -5.59 0.64
CA LYS A 187 7.66 -7.03 0.44
C LYS A 187 9.09 -7.38 0.00
N MET A 188 9.87 -7.90 0.92
CA MET A 188 11.30 -8.19 0.73
C MET A 188 11.59 -9.64 0.30
N ALA A 189 10.60 -10.52 0.39
CA ALA A 189 10.71 -11.90 -0.04
C ALA A 189 9.40 -12.38 -0.69
N ASN A 190 9.52 -13.24 -1.69
CA ASN A 190 8.38 -13.73 -2.48
C ASN A 190 7.69 -14.98 -1.90
N ILE A 191 8.36 -15.77 -1.07
CA ILE A 191 7.83 -17.07 -0.59
C ILE A 191 7.80 -17.20 0.94
N LYS A 192 8.69 -16.55 1.67
CA LYS A 192 8.76 -16.63 3.14
C LYS A 192 7.52 -16.05 3.80
N THR A 193 7.09 -16.61 4.93
CA THR A 193 6.02 -16.01 5.76
C THR A 193 6.44 -14.66 6.36
N SER A 194 7.72 -14.53 6.75
CA SER A 194 8.36 -13.26 7.14
C SER A 194 8.80 -12.46 5.90
N ALA A 195 7.84 -12.15 5.01
CA ALA A 195 8.15 -11.53 3.72
C ALA A 195 8.26 -10.02 3.77
N PHE A 196 7.66 -9.38 4.77
CA PHE A 196 7.61 -7.93 4.90
C PHE A 196 8.65 -7.43 5.88
N ALA A 197 9.29 -6.31 5.55
CA ALA A 197 10.19 -5.60 6.44
C ALA A 197 10.21 -4.11 6.11
N SER A 198 10.54 -3.30 7.12
CA SER A 198 10.79 -1.87 6.95
C SER A 198 12.29 -1.61 7.07
N PRO A 199 12.91 -0.82 6.18
CA PRO A 199 14.34 -0.47 6.29
C PRO A 199 14.70 0.14 7.65
N TRP A 200 13.76 0.82 8.28
CA TRP A 200 13.89 1.49 9.57
C TRP A 200 13.37 0.65 10.74
N GLY A 201 12.92 -0.58 10.48
CA GLY A 201 12.34 -1.52 11.45
C GLY A 201 10.84 -1.33 11.71
N PRO A 202 10.19 -2.29 12.38
CA PRO A 202 8.78 -2.23 12.74
C PRO A 202 8.51 -1.13 13.78
N LEU A 203 7.26 -0.64 13.84
CA LEU A 203 6.82 0.26 14.91
C LEU A 203 6.59 -0.48 16.21
N GLY A 204 6.18 -1.74 16.14
CA GLY A 204 5.83 -2.56 17.29
C GLY A 204 5.56 -4.00 16.91
N MET A 205 4.97 -4.73 17.84
CA MET A 205 4.55 -6.12 17.67
C MET A 205 3.14 -6.33 18.21
N VAL A 206 2.47 -7.37 17.72
CA VAL A 206 1.23 -7.88 18.29
C VAL A 206 1.47 -9.33 18.75
N VAL A 207 1.32 -9.58 20.04
CA VAL A 207 1.54 -10.90 20.65
C VAL A 207 0.35 -11.23 21.53
N GLU A 208 -0.30 -12.37 21.29
CA GLU A 208 -1.48 -12.82 22.03
C GLU A 208 -2.59 -11.75 22.13
N GLY A 209 -2.79 -11.01 21.01
CA GLY A 209 -3.79 -9.94 20.92
C GLY A 209 -3.44 -8.64 21.63
N LYS A 210 -2.23 -8.51 22.17
CA LYS A 210 -1.74 -7.28 22.81
C LYS A 210 -0.75 -6.57 21.89
N THR A 211 -0.84 -5.25 21.80
CA THR A 211 0.06 -4.39 21.02
C THR A 211 1.21 -3.89 21.89
N TRP A 212 2.40 -3.94 21.34
CA TRP A 212 3.63 -3.45 21.97
C TRP A 212 4.30 -2.47 21.03
N TRP A 213 4.46 -1.20 21.44
CA TRP A 213 4.97 -0.13 20.60
C TRP A 213 6.39 0.27 21.01
N PHE A 214 7.28 0.36 20.04
CA PHE A 214 8.70 0.70 20.24
C PHE A 214 9.06 2.03 19.56
N ARG A 215 8.29 2.44 18.55
CA ARG A 215 8.51 3.64 17.74
C ARG A 215 7.19 4.28 17.33
N ALA A 216 7.29 5.52 16.82
CA ALA A 216 6.20 6.23 16.16
C ALA A 216 6.64 6.65 14.76
N PRO A 217 5.72 6.81 13.80
CA PRO A 217 6.02 7.37 12.49
C PRO A 217 6.41 8.84 12.62
N VAL A 218 7.41 9.27 11.84
CA VAL A 218 7.91 10.68 11.85
C VAL A 218 7.50 11.47 10.60
N LYS A 219 7.07 10.78 9.55
CA LYS A 219 6.64 11.38 8.28
C LYS A 219 5.16 11.74 8.34
N ARG A 220 4.74 12.73 7.53
CA ARG A 220 3.33 13.14 7.45
C ARG A 220 2.46 12.01 6.93
N HIS A 221 1.28 11.86 7.51
CA HIS A 221 0.34 10.79 7.16
C HIS A 221 -1.10 11.16 7.58
N THR A 222 -2.07 10.48 7.06
CA THR A 222 -3.49 10.49 7.42
C THR A 222 -4.01 11.88 7.82
N SER A 223 -4.39 12.14 9.07
CA SER A 223 -4.93 13.43 9.53
C SER A 223 -3.96 14.61 9.35
N ALA A 224 -2.64 14.37 9.36
CA ALA A 224 -1.62 15.38 9.11
C ALA A 224 -1.27 15.55 7.62
N SER A 225 -1.85 14.74 6.73
CA SER A 225 -1.62 14.84 5.29
C SER A 225 -2.31 16.07 4.69
N GLU A 226 -1.65 16.71 3.73
CA GLU A 226 -2.26 17.77 2.91
C GLU A 226 -3.15 17.22 1.79
N PHE A 227 -3.05 15.92 1.51
CA PHE A 227 -3.86 15.24 0.51
C PHE A 227 -5.15 14.69 1.12
N SER A 228 -6.22 14.69 0.34
CA SER A 228 -7.49 14.08 0.75
C SER A 228 -8.15 13.41 -0.45
N ILE A 229 -8.62 12.17 -0.21
CA ILE A 229 -9.35 11.42 -1.25
C ILE A 229 -10.59 12.16 -1.75
N ASP A 230 -11.21 13.00 -0.93
CA ASP A 230 -12.39 13.78 -1.34
C ASP A 230 -12.11 14.75 -2.49
N ARG A 231 -10.83 15.14 -2.69
CA ARG A 231 -10.41 16.08 -3.73
C ARG A 231 -9.83 15.39 -4.97
N ILE A 232 -9.61 14.08 -4.91
CA ILE A 232 -8.95 13.33 -5.99
C ILE A 232 -10.01 12.59 -6.81
N GLN A 233 -10.19 13.02 -8.07
CA GLN A 233 -11.11 12.36 -9.01
C GLN A 233 -10.42 11.25 -9.79
N ALA A 234 -9.19 11.49 -10.24
CA ALA A 234 -8.35 10.57 -10.99
C ALA A 234 -6.88 10.81 -10.65
N LEU A 235 -6.06 9.78 -10.81
CA LEU A 235 -4.61 9.89 -10.64
C LEU A 235 -3.96 10.16 -12.01
N PRO A 236 -3.04 11.14 -12.09
CA PRO A 236 -2.22 11.38 -13.28
C PRO A 236 -1.40 10.15 -13.67
N ALA A 237 -1.09 10.02 -14.96
CA ALA A 237 -0.25 8.94 -15.48
C ALA A 237 1.19 9.12 -15.01
N VAL A 238 1.66 8.21 -14.16
CA VAL A 238 3.03 8.13 -13.64
C VAL A 238 3.51 6.69 -13.79
N ASP A 239 4.70 6.51 -14.32
CA ASP A 239 5.25 5.16 -14.50
C ASP A 239 6.71 5.04 -14.03
N ILE A 240 7.22 3.82 -13.99
CA ILE A 240 8.54 3.49 -13.46
C ILE A 240 9.41 2.95 -14.60
N VAL A 241 10.63 3.48 -14.71
CA VAL A 241 11.65 2.92 -15.59
C VAL A 241 12.78 2.35 -14.76
N TYR A 242 12.99 1.05 -14.86
CA TYR A 242 14.10 0.37 -14.21
C TYR A 242 15.39 0.55 -14.99
N SER A 243 16.46 0.95 -14.27
CA SER A 243 17.81 1.07 -14.78
C SER A 243 18.64 -0.17 -14.47
N TYR A 244 19.52 -0.53 -15.41
CA TYR A 244 20.47 -1.63 -15.32
C TYR A 244 21.67 -1.36 -16.25
N ALA A 245 22.74 -2.18 -16.14
CA ALA A 245 23.87 -2.05 -17.05
C ALA A 245 23.41 -2.18 -18.50
N ASN A 246 23.84 -1.26 -19.35
CA ASN A 246 23.46 -1.20 -20.76
C ASN A 246 21.95 -0.95 -21.04
N VAL A 247 21.23 -0.26 -20.16
CA VAL A 247 19.82 0.11 -20.39
C VAL A 247 19.65 0.91 -21.69
N PRO A 248 18.79 0.50 -22.65
CA PRO A 248 18.76 1.10 -23.99
C PRO A 248 17.93 2.39 -24.10
N GLY A 249 17.15 2.76 -23.11
CA GLY A 249 16.25 3.92 -23.17
C GLY A 249 14.95 3.69 -23.94
N THR A 250 14.73 2.54 -24.55
CA THR A 250 13.52 2.23 -25.33
C THR A 250 12.24 2.35 -24.49
N ALA A 251 12.29 1.91 -23.23
CA ALA A 251 11.14 2.06 -22.32
C ALA A 251 10.78 3.54 -22.09
N LEU A 252 11.79 4.42 -21.95
CA LEU A 252 11.57 5.86 -21.84
C LEU A 252 10.88 6.40 -23.10
N ASP A 253 11.37 6.05 -24.27
CA ASP A 253 10.81 6.55 -25.54
C ASP A 253 9.32 6.13 -25.67
N ALA A 254 8.99 4.89 -25.30
CA ALA A 254 7.61 4.38 -25.32
C ALA A 254 6.69 5.12 -24.32
N LEU A 255 7.17 5.35 -23.12
CA LEU A 255 6.44 6.09 -22.10
C LEU A 255 6.20 7.55 -22.50
N GLY A 256 7.20 8.19 -23.14
CA GLY A 256 7.05 9.54 -23.70
C GLY A 256 5.94 9.63 -24.72
N ALA A 257 5.83 8.65 -25.58
CA ALA A 257 4.75 8.57 -26.58
C ALA A 257 3.37 8.33 -25.93
N ALA A 258 3.31 7.71 -24.76
CA ALA A 258 2.09 7.44 -24.00
C ALA A 258 1.56 8.64 -23.21
N GLY A 259 2.24 9.79 -23.21
CA GLY A 259 1.75 11.03 -22.59
C GLY A 259 1.87 11.06 -21.06
N MET A 260 2.90 10.45 -20.49
CA MET A 260 3.13 10.47 -19.06
C MET A 260 3.34 11.86 -18.49
N GLN A 261 2.89 12.07 -17.26
CA GLN A 261 3.04 13.32 -16.53
C GLN A 261 4.26 13.32 -15.59
N ALA A 262 4.66 12.14 -15.14
CA ALA A 262 5.92 11.94 -14.43
C ALA A 262 6.51 10.57 -14.73
N VAL A 263 7.83 10.46 -14.59
CA VAL A 263 8.58 9.22 -14.64
C VAL A 263 9.40 9.05 -13.38
N ILE A 264 9.33 7.87 -12.79
CA ILE A 264 10.18 7.44 -11.70
C ILE A 264 11.33 6.64 -12.31
N HIS A 265 12.53 7.20 -12.28
CA HIS A 265 13.72 6.49 -12.71
C HIS A 265 14.27 5.66 -11.53
N ALA A 266 14.00 4.37 -11.55
CA ALA A 266 14.55 3.42 -10.57
C ALA A 266 16.01 3.13 -10.90
N GLY A 267 16.89 4.02 -10.45
CA GLY A 267 18.32 4.01 -10.74
C GLY A 267 19.07 2.91 -10.00
N THR A 268 20.34 2.75 -10.34
CA THR A 268 21.28 1.91 -9.59
C THR A 268 21.86 2.69 -8.41
N GLY A 269 22.38 2.00 -7.39
CA GLY A 269 23.03 2.65 -6.25
C GLY A 269 22.23 3.82 -5.68
N ASN A 270 22.83 4.99 -5.57
CA ASN A 270 22.21 6.24 -5.08
C ASN A 270 21.31 6.92 -6.16
N GLY A 271 20.50 6.14 -6.86
CA GLY A 271 19.64 6.65 -7.94
C GLY A 271 20.41 7.08 -9.18
N SER A 272 21.57 6.48 -9.45
CA SER A 272 22.45 6.82 -10.59
C SER A 272 21.73 6.60 -11.92
N VAL A 273 21.95 7.53 -12.84
CA VAL A 273 21.38 7.55 -14.18
C VAL A 273 22.49 7.36 -15.21
N ALA A 274 22.35 6.38 -16.11
CA ALA A 274 23.33 6.16 -17.17
C ALA A 274 23.44 7.39 -18.09
N ASP A 275 24.66 7.80 -18.47
CA ASP A 275 24.94 9.02 -19.25
C ASP A 275 24.08 9.11 -20.52
N ARG A 276 23.86 7.99 -21.20
CA ARG A 276 23.03 7.92 -22.42
C ARG A 276 21.52 8.16 -22.17
N ILE A 277 21.06 8.04 -20.92
CA ILE A 277 19.66 8.26 -20.52
C ILE A 277 19.42 9.72 -20.12
N VAL A 278 20.43 10.41 -19.56
CA VAL A 278 20.34 11.80 -19.10
C VAL A 278 19.76 12.75 -20.14
N PRO A 279 20.20 12.76 -21.42
CA PRO A 279 19.63 13.66 -22.42
C PRO A 279 18.13 13.44 -22.66
N ARG A 280 17.65 12.18 -22.63
CA ARG A 280 16.23 11.84 -22.77
C ARG A 280 15.39 12.36 -21.61
N LEU A 281 15.82 12.12 -20.38
CA LEU A 281 15.13 12.63 -19.20
C LEU A 281 15.07 14.17 -19.18
N ASN A 282 16.16 14.83 -19.61
CA ASN A 282 16.17 16.29 -19.74
C ASN A 282 15.25 16.79 -20.87
N GLU A 283 15.11 16.06 -21.94
CA GLU A 283 14.14 16.37 -23.00
C GLU A 283 12.71 16.28 -22.46
N TRP A 284 12.40 15.24 -21.69
CA TRP A 284 11.09 15.07 -21.07
C TRP A 284 10.79 16.17 -20.06
N ARG A 285 11.78 16.53 -19.24
CA ARG A 285 11.62 17.65 -18.31
C ARG A 285 11.29 18.95 -19.02
N ARG A 286 11.94 19.23 -20.13
CA ARG A 286 11.63 20.42 -20.98
C ARG A 286 10.22 20.37 -21.58
N LYS A 287 9.66 19.18 -21.81
CA LYS A 287 8.28 18.98 -22.26
C LYS A 287 7.26 19.00 -21.09
N GLY A 288 7.70 19.29 -19.86
CA GLY A 288 6.82 19.41 -18.68
C GLY A 288 6.61 18.11 -17.90
N VAL A 289 7.25 16.99 -18.30
CA VAL A 289 7.21 15.74 -17.54
C VAL A 289 8.10 15.86 -16.29
N VAL A 290 7.58 15.51 -15.14
CA VAL A 290 8.36 15.49 -13.89
C VAL A 290 9.26 14.26 -13.88
N VAL A 291 10.54 14.47 -13.57
CA VAL A 291 11.52 13.39 -13.42
C VAL A 291 11.85 13.21 -11.95
N VAL A 292 11.61 12.00 -11.44
CA VAL A 292 11.91 11.62 -10.06
C VAL A 292 12.98 10.55 -10.06
N ARG A 293 14.14 10.85 -9.46
CA ARG A 293 15.17 9.82 -9.23
C ARG A 293 14.85 9.03 -7.97
N SER A 294 14.69 7.73 -8.12
CA SER A 294 14.57 6.74 -7.06
C SER A 294 15.66 5.69 -7.21
N SER A 295 15.74 4.73 -6.33
CA SER A 295 16.68 3.62 -6.41
C SER A 295 15.95 2.28 -6.47
N ARG A 296 16.49 1.34 -7.24
CA ARG A 296 16.07 -0.06 -7.21
C ARG A 296 16.62 -0.83 -6.00
N ILE A 297 17.49 -0.21 -5.22
CA ILE A 297 18.04 -0.79 -3.99
C ILE A 297 16.99 -0.64 -2.88
N PRO A 298 16.67 -1.71 -2.16
CA PRO A 298 15.53 -1.71 -1.21
C PRO A 298 15.78 -0.96 0.10
N GLY A 299 17.01 -0.51 0.37
CA GLY A 299 17.37 0.23 1.58
C GLY A 299 18.20 1.46 1.31
N GLY A 300 18.27 2.38 2.26
CA GLY A 300 18.97 3.66 2.12
C GLY A 300 18.07 4.77 1.57
N PHE A 301 18.68 5.82 1.03
CA PHE A 301 17.95 6.94 0.43
C PHE A 301 18.75 7.57 -0.72
N VAL A 302 18.06 8.20 -1.66
CA VAL A 302 18.68 8.93 -2.78
C VAL A 302 19.00 10.34 -2.32
N LEU A 303 20.31 10.65 -2.32
CA LEU A 303 20.80 11.96 -1.94
C LEU A 303 20.73 12.92 -3.14
N ARG A 304 20.07 14.07 -2.91
CA ARG A 304 19.92 15.13 -3.91
C ARG A 304 21.29 15.75 -4.26
N ASN A 305 21.52 16.03 -5.53
CA ASN A 305 22.74 16.64 -6.08
C ASN A 305 24.03 15.83 -5.86
N ALA A 306 23.96 14.55 -5.49
CA ALA A 306 25.15 13.72 -5.29
C ALA A 306 25.63 13.05 -6.59
N GLU A 307 24.78 12.22 -7.20
CA GLU A 307 25.12 11.47 -8.44
C GLU A 307 24.79 12.25 -9.72
N GLN A 308 23.79 13.12 -9.62
CA GLN A 308 23.30 13.95 -10.70
C GLN A 308 23.10 15.38 -10.20
N PRO A 309 23.33 16.39 -11.03
CA PRO A 309 23.06 17.79 -10.67
C PRO A 309 21.56 18.07 -10.77
N ASP A 310 20.78 17.55 -9.81
CA ASP A 310 19.32 17.58 -9.84
C ASP A 310 18.77 18.99 -9.96
N ASP A 311 19.35 19.97 -9.27
CA ASP A 311 18.94 21.37 -9.36
C ASP A 311 19.11 21.94 -10.76
N LYS A 312 20.22 21.58 -11.45
CA LYS A 312 20.48 22.02 -12.82
C LYS A 312 19.52 21.40 -13.82
N TYR A 313 19.11 20.16 -13.58
CA TYR A 313 18.22 19.41 -14.48
C TYR A 313 16.74 19.62 -14.13
N ASP A 314 16.47 20.29 -13.03
CA ASP A 314 15.13 20.46 -12.47
C ASP A 314 14.44 19.08 -12.22
N TRP A 315 15.23 18.14 -11.72
CA TRP A 315 14.78 16.83 -11.28
C TRP A 315 14.51 16.83 -9.78
N ILE A 316 13.71 15.88 -9.31
CA ILE A 316 13.47 15.64 -7.89
C ILE A 316 13.98 14.25 -7.50
N VAL A 317 14.20 14.04 -6.21
CA VAL A 317 14.61 12.75 -5.66
C VAL A 317 13.52 12.17 -4.77
N ALA A 318 13.34 10.86 -4.85
CA ALA A 318 12.35 10.13 -4.06
C ALA A 318 12.75 9.97 -2.58
N HIS A 319 13.97 10.40 -2.23
CA HIS A 319 14.55 10.18 -0.92
C HIS A 319 14.57 8.68 -0.58
N ASP A 320 13.93 8.24 0.50
CA ASP A 320 13.92 6.84 0.95
C ASP A 320 12.70 6.02 0.48
N LEU A 321 11.87 6.58 -0.41
CA LEU A 321 10.79 5.83 -1.02
C LEU A 321 11.31 4.92 -2.14
N ASN A 322 10.86 3.66 -2.12
CA ASN A 322 11.07 2.76 -3.25
C ASN A 322 10.30 3.25 -4.50
N PRO A 323 10.64 2.76 -5.70
CA PRO A 323 10.06 3.28 -6.94
C PRO A 323 8.53 3.22 -6.99
N GLN A 324 7.90 2.15 -6.52
CA GLN A 324 6.44 1.98 -6.55
C GLN A 324 5.72 2.95 -5.63
N LYS A 325 6.24 3.24 -4.45
CA LYS A 325 5.71 4.27 -3.55
C LYS A 325 5.99 5.67 -4.07
N ALA A 326 7.18 5.93 -4.61
CA ALA A 326 7.50 7.18 -5.27
C ALA A 326 6.53 7.49 -6.41
N ARG A 327 6.12 6.48 -7.19
CA ARG A 327 5.09 6.58 -8.24
C ARG A 327 3.75 7.06 -7.67
N LEU A 328 3.31 6.48 -6.57
CA LEU A 328 2.03 6.85 -5.93
C LEU A 328 2.09 8.26 -5.34
N LEU A 329 3.18 8.63 -4.65
CA LEU A 329 3.34 9.98 -4.13
C LEU A 329 3.37 11.02 -5.25
N ALA A 330 4.09 10.76 -6.34
CA ALA A 330 4.10 11.63 -7.52
C ALA A 330 2.70 11.78 -8.12
N ALA A 331 1.96 10.67 -8.29
CA ALA A 331 0.61 10.70 -8.83
C ALA A 331 -0.35 11.51 -7.94
N VAL A 332 -0.28 11.35 -6.62
CA VAL A 332 -1.10 12.12 -5.67
C VAL A 332 -0.68 13.60 -5.66
N ALA A 333 0.61 13.91 -5.57
CA ALA A 333 1.12 15.28 -5.54
C ALA A 333 0.79 16.06 -6.82
N LEU A 334 0.86 15.41 -7.98
CA LEU A 334 0.52 16.00 -9.29
C LEU A 334 -0.98 16.36 -9.43
N THR A 335 -1.85 15.91 -8.54
CA THR A 335 -3.23 16.40 -8.48
C THR A 335 -3.32 17.83 -7.94
N GLN A 336 -2.28 18.33 -7.28
CA GLN A 336 -2.25 19.64 -6.63
C GLN A 336 -1.22 20.60 -7.24
N THR A 337 -0.02 20.13 -7.59
CA THR A 337 1.07 20.99 -8.05
C THR A 337 1.94 20.32 -9.12
N ARG A 338 2.58 21.15 -9.95
CA ARG A 338 3.64 20.76 -10.90
C ARG A 338 4.95 21.49 -10.62
N ASP A 339 4.98 22.36 -9.60
CA ASP A 339 6.20 23.02 -9.15
C ASP A 339 7.16 21.99 -8.55
N THR A 340 8.34 21.86 -9.12
CA THR A 340 9.32 20.85 -8.72
C THR A 340 9.92 21.11 -7.34
N ARG A 341 9.98 22.36 -6.88
CA ARG A 341 10.42 22.69 -5.53
C ARG A 341 9.39 22.22 -4.50
N GLU A 342 8.12 22.45 -4.79
CA GLU A 342 7.02 21.98 -3.95
C GLU A 342 6.91 20.46 -3.97
N LEU A 343 7.04 19.83 -5.14
CA LEU A 343 7.11 18.37 -5.25
C LEU A 343 8.29 17.81 -4.43
N GLN A 344 9.46 18.44 -4.47
CA GLN A 344 10.61 18.00 -3.66
C GLN A 344 10.35 18.14 -2.17
N ARG A 345 9.70 19.22 -1.70
CA ARG A 345 9.26 19.36 -0.30
C ARG A 345 8.35 18.19 0.09
N ILE A 346 7.36 17.90 -0.74
CA ILE A 346 6.44 16.77 -0.53
C ILE A 346 7.21 15.45 -0.38
N PHE A 347 8.16 15.16 -1.26
CA PHE A 347 8.97 13.94 -1.17
C PHE A 347 9.86 13.87 0.09
N TRP A 348 10.18 14.99 0.70
CA TRP A 348 10.91 15.00 1.97
C TRP A 348 10.00 14.85 3.19
N GLU A 349 8.77 15.29 3.13
CA GLU A 349 7.84 15.29 4.26
C GLU A 349 7.03 13.99 4.39
N TYR A 350 6.80 13.29 3.28
CA TYR A 350 6.00 12.07 3.21
C TYR A 350 6.80 10.76 3.04
#